data_53c913863862aa4da14abbbef58d0986
#
_entry.id   53c913863862aa4da14abbbef58d0986
#
_cell.length_a   1.000
_cell.length_b   1.000
_cell.length_c   1.000
_cell.angle_alpha   90.00
_cell.angle_beta   90.00
_cell.angle_gamma   90.00
#
_symmetry.space_group_name_H-M   'P 1'
#
loop_
_entity.id
_entity.type
_entity.pdbx_description
1 polymer ?
#
loop_
_entity_poly.entity_id
_entity_poly.type
_entity_poly.pdbx_seq_one_letter_code
_entity_poly.pdbx_strand_id
1 'polypeptide(L)'
;QLDLHMRFSQTLYCHSLLSDYTCLTVESKIFEWSIMASWPSTRDPKGPMKRSIGILNKQKIQSQDSDGLPESAKRFADGSRYKIEIPSVEGPAAFKTVIEEAKKHKLIIHRISQGSGIMMQTDEEIKQMVSLGKKEKIEVCLFVGPRASWDIGKQVSASAGVIASPTLRGSDQLRFALEDVIHGVNLGLRSVLVGDLGLLKVLGNAKLKGDLPKDLILKTSVALVCNNPATAALLEDLGASTLNLATDLSLQQIAAIRSQVEIPVDIYVEGPDDFGGAVRHYETPDLVRVAAPIYLKFTIRNSPGLYPSGAHIQGLVESTARERVRRAAISKAILDRYGFKK
;
A
#
# COMPACT_ATOMS: atom_id res chain seq x y z
N GLN A 1 -6.46 -2.15 -55.52
CA GLN A 1 -7.82 -2.05 -56.13
C GLN A 1 -8.71 -3.10 -55.49
N LEU A 2 -9.60 -2.70 -54.60
CA LEU A 2 -11.03 -2.96 -54.55
C LEU A 2 -11.57 -2.51 -53.20
N ASP A 3 -12.32 -1.42 -53.28
CA ASP A 3 -13.24 -0.93 -52.23
C ASP A 3 -14.36 -1.95 -51.98
N LEU A 4 -14.73 -2.11 -50.71
CA LEU A 4 -16.10 -2.54 -50.38
C LEU A 4 -16.61 -1.83 -49.11
N HIS A 5 -17.38 -0.79 -49.34
CA HIS A 5 -18.30 -0.20 -48.36
C HIS A 5 -19.42 -1.20 -48.02
N MET A 6 -19.64 -1.48 -46.73
CA MET A 6 -20.93 -2.01 -46.28
C MET A 6 -21.52 -1.11 -45.20
N ARG A 7 -22.58 -0.42 -45.60
CA ARG A 7 -23.54 0.27 -44.73
C ARG A 7 -24.49 -0.78 -44.16
N PHE A 8 -24.70 -0.81 -42.85
CA PHE A 8 -25.87 -1.47 -42.27
C PHE A 8 -26.86 -0.43 -41.81
N SER A 9 -28.05 -0.52 -42.41
CA SER A 9 -29.24 0.25 -42.07
C SER A 9 -29.94 -0.37 -40.86
N GLN A 10 -30.33 0.49 -39.93
CA GLN A 10 -31.26 0.15 -38.86
C GLN A 10 -32.67 0.03 -39.41
N THR A 11 -33.36 -1.06 -39.10
CA THR A 11 -34.82 -1.17 -39.26
C THR A 11 -35.44 -1.43 -37.90
N LEU A 12 -36.18 -0.43 -37.43
CA LEU A 12 -37.08 -0.55 -36.29
C LEU A 12 -38.26 -1.47 -36.64
N TYR A 13 -38.58 -2.44 -35.79
CA TYR A 13 -39.91 -3.06 -35.72
C TYR A 13 -40.50 -2.77 -34.35
N CYS A 14 -41.59 -1.99 -34.40
CA CYS A 14 -42.49 -1.74 -33.28
C CYS A 14 -43.65 -2.74 -33.42
N HIS A 15 -43.88 -3.61 -32.44
CA HIS A 15 -45.15 -4.30 -32.31
C HIS A 15 -45.68 -4.13 -30.88
N SER A 16 -46.86 -3.53 -30.84
CA SER A 16 -47.70 -3.28 -29.69
C SER A 16 -48.25 -4.58 -29.11
N LEU A 17 -48.25 -4.71 -27.78
CA LEU A 17 -49.31 -5.38 -27.04
C LEU A 17 -49.50 -4.65 -25.69
N LEU A 18 -50.66 -4.03 -25.59
CA LEU A 18 -51.24 -3.46 -24.40
C LEU A 18 -51.74 -4.59 -23.48
N SER A 19 -51.41 -4.58 -22.19
CA SER A 19 -52.40 -4.77 -21.13
C SER A 19 -51.78 -4.49 -19.75
N ASP A 20 -52.42 -3.58 -19.06
CA ASP A 20 -52.58 -3.43 -17.62
C ASP A 20 -51.39 -3.68 -16.69
N TYR A 21 -50.68 -2.61 -16.32
CA TYR A 21 -50.14 -2.49 -14.97
C TYR A 21 -50.36 -1.05 -14.46
N THR A 22 -51.11 -0.98 -13.37
CA THR A 22 -51.39 0.17 -12.52
C THR A 22 -50.12 1.01 -12.24
N CYS A 23 -50.26 2.28 -12.53
CA CYS A 23 -49.32 3.34 -12.22
C CYS A 23 -49.23 3.47 -10.68
N LEU A 24 -48.23 2.85 -10.07
CA LEU A 24 -47.75 3.21 -8.72
C LEU A 24 -46.81 4.40 -8.90
N THR A 25 -47.32 5.57 -8.57
CA THR A 25 -46.52 6.77 -8.36
C THR A 25 -45.51 6.51 -7.28
N VAL A 26 -44.26 6.19 -7.68
CA VAL A 26 -43.11 6.24 -6.80
C VAL A 26 -42.81 7.72 -6.63
N GLU A 27 -43.25 8.28 -5.52
CA GLU A 27 -42.72 9.56 -5.03
C GLU A 27 -41.19 9.42 -4.96
N SER A 28 -40.53 10.10 -5.87
CA SER A 28 -39.09 10.33 -5.78
C SER A 28 -38.83 11.15 -4.53
N LYS A 29 -38.57 10.48 -3.40
CA LYS A 29 -37.85 11.09 -2.29
C LYS A 29 -36.47 11.43 -2.85
N ILE A 30 -36.35 12.64 -3.36
CA ILE A 30 -35.09 13.33 -3.47
C ILE A 30 -34.56 13.38 -2.04
N PHE A 31 -33.68 12.46 -1.72
CA PHE A 31 -32.89 12.53 -0.50
C PHE A 31 -32.03 13.78 -0.67
N GLU A 32 -32.51 14.87 -0.08
CA GLU A 32 -31.70 16.07 0.10
C GLU A 32 -30.43 15.66 0.85
N TRP A 33 -29.34 15.62 0.13
CA TRP A 33 -27.99 15.60 0.65
C TRP A 33 -27.65 16.97 1.26
N SER A 34 -28.47 17.44 2.18
CA SER A 34 -28.31 18.70 2.89
C SER A 34 -27.86 18.47 4.33
N ILE A 35 -26.86 17.61 4.53
CA ILE A 35 -25.98 17.71 5.69
C ILE A 35 -24.55 17.48 5.19
N MET A 36 -24.10 18.34 4.31
CA MET A 36 -22.68 18.60 4.25
C MET A 36 -22.40 19.53 5.44
N ALA A 37 -22.04 18.94 6.57
CA ALA A 37 -21.24 19.66 7.53
C ALA A 37 -20.14 20.34 6.74
N SER A 38 -20.04 21.66 6.81
CA SER A 38 -19.01 22.46 6.17
C SER A 38 -17.65 21.98 6.70
N TRP A 39 -17.04 21.01 6.00
CA TRP A 39 -15.67 20.66 6.25
C TRP A 39 -14.86 21.93 6.02
N PRO A 40 -13.94 22.29 6.92
CA PRO A 40 -13.00 23.35 6.62
C PRO A 40 -12.32 22.96 5.33
N SER A 41 -12.64 23.66 4.23
CA SER A 41 -11.97 23.45 2.95
C SER A 41 -10.48 23.53 3.24
N THR A 42 -9.68 22.67 2.60
CA THR A 42 -8.22 22.75 2.60
C THR A 42 -7.71 24.09 2.04
N ARG A 43 -8.61 25.02 1.82
CA ARG A 43 -8.40 26.44 1.60
C ARG A 43 -7.94 27.10 2.89
N ASP A 44 -6.85 26.57 3.51
CA ASP A 44 -6.19 27.40 4.50
C ASP A 44 -5.61 28.61 3.77
N PRO A 45 -6.22 29.80 3.91
CA PRO A 45 -5.69 31.00 3.27
C PRO A 45 -4.30 31.38 3.80
N LYS A 46 -3.77 30.62 4.76
CA LYS A 46 -2.43 30.76 5.36
C LYS A 46 -1.49 29.59 5.02
N GLY A 47 -1.93 28.58 4.24
CA GLY A 47 -1.13 27.40 3.90
C GLY A 47 0.02 27.69 2.94
N PRO A 48 0.98 26.77 2.86
CA PRO A 48 2.24 26.98 2.10
C PRO A 48 2.05 27.15 0.59
N MET A 49 0.92 26.69 0.00
CA MET A 49 0.60 26.87 -1.42
C MET A 49 -0.39 28.01 -1.70
N LYS A 50 -0.68 28.85 -0.72
CA LYS A 50 -1.62 30.00 -0.86
C LYS A 50 -1.33 30.83 -2.10
N ARG A 51 -0.06 31.10 -2.39
CA ARG A 51 0.33 31.94 -3.53
C ARG A 51 0.00 31.31 -4.87
N SER A 52 0.31 30.04 -5.07
CA SER A 52 0.01 29.30 -6.31
C SER A 52 -1.49 29.11 -6.51
N ILE A 53 -2.21 28.70 -5.47
CA ILE A 53 -3.67 28.62 -5.48
C ILE A 53 -4.29 29.99 -5.84
N GLY A 54 -3.85 31.05 -5.20
CA GLY A 54 -4.32 32.42 -5.47
C GLY A 54 -4.07 32.89 -6.90
N ILE A 55 -2.94 32.52 -7.49
CA ILE A 55 -2.61 32.82 -8.89
C ILE A 55 -3.55 32.08 -9.85
N LEU A 56 -3.78 30.76 -9.64
CA LEU A 56 -4.66 29.95 -10.48
C LEU A 56 -6.12 30.43 -10.37
N ASN A 57 -6.61 30.67 -9.14
CA ASN A 57 -7.97 31.16 -8.92
C ASN A 57 -8.24 32.52 -9.56
N LYS A 58 -7.27 33.45 -9.58
CA LYS A 58 -7.40 34.73 -10.29
C LYS A 58 -7.57 34.54 -11.81
N GLN A 59 -7.01 33.48 -12.35
CA GLN A 59 -7.14 33.12 -13.77
C GLN A 59 -8.35 32.22 -14.04
N LYS A 60 -9.19 31.96 -13.04
CA LYS A 60 -10.33 31.03 -13.11
C LYS A 60 -9.93 29.61 -13.50
N ILE A 61 -8.74 29.20 -13.10
CA ILE A 61 -8.21 27.84 -13.28
C ILE A 61 -8.44 27.08 -11.97
N GLN A 62 -9.01 25.86 -12.06
CA GLN A 62 -9.14 24.96 -10.89
C GLN A 62 -7.77 24.69 -10.29
N SER A 63 -7.63 24.89 -9.00
CA SER A 63 -6.33 24.84 -8.33
C SER A 63 -6.01 23.51 -7.65
N GLN A 64 -6.97 22.59 -7.56
CA GLN A 64 -6.82 21.30 -6.88
C GLN A 64 -7.72 20.23 -7.51
N ASP A 65 -7.15 19.06 -7.82
CA ASP A 65 -7.88 17.89 -8.31
C ASP A 65 -8.55 17.12 -7.17
N SER A 66 -8.08 17.30 -5.93
CA SER A 66 -8.59 16.60 -4.73
C SER A 66 -9.72 17.33 -4.02
N ASP A 67 -10.24 18.42 -4.59
CA ASP A 67 -11.37 19.15 -4.01
C ASP A 67 -12.62 18.26 -3.90
N GLY A 68 -13.23 18.25 -2.73
CA GLY A 68 -14.46 17.48 -2.46
C GLY A 68 -14.24 16.03 -2.01
N LEU A 69 -13.00 15.52 -1.99
CA LEU A 69 -12.75 14.18 -1.45
C LEU A 69 -12.91 14.16 0.09
N PRO A 70 -13.56 13.12 0.64
CA PRO A 70 -13.80 13.01 2.07
C PRO A 70 -12.49 12.87 2.84
N GLU A 71 -12.45 13.46 4.02
CA GLU A 71 -11.38 13.22 4.99
C GLU A 71 -11.67 11.93 5.76
N SER A 72 -10.67 11.05 5.90
CA SER A 72 -10.79 9.87 6.75
C SER A 72 -10.77 10.27 8.23
N ALA A 73 -11.80 9.84 8.97
CA ALA A 73 -11.85 9.98 10.42
C ALA A 73 -11.07 8.89 11.17
N LYS A 74 -10.68 7.80 10.46
CA LYS A 74 -10.00 6.65 11.06
C LYS A 74 -8.59 7.00 11.49
N ARG A 75 -8.09 6.30 12.54
CA ARG A 75 -6.77 6.54 13.16
C ARG A 75 -6.11 5.23 13.53
N PHE A 76 -4.79 5.24 13.66
CA PHE A 76 -4.09 4.18 14.37
C PHE A 76 -4.51 4.15 15.86
N ALA A 77 -4.22 3.05 16.55
CA ALA A 77 -4.55 2.91 17.97
C ALA A 77 -3.91 3.99 18.87
N ASP A 78 -2.78 4.55 18.45
CA ASP A 78 -2.09 5.66 19.12
C ASP A 78 -2.64 7.06 18.75
N GLY A 79 -3.74 7.12 17.99
CA GLY A 79 -4.38 8.34 17.53
C GLY A 79 -3.72 8.98 16.30
N SER A 80 -2.60 8.47 15.83
CA SER A 80 -1.91 9.03 14.67
C SER A 80 -2.65 8.78 13.36
N ARG A 81 -2.51 9.71 12.41
CA ARG A 81 -3.09 9.61 11.07
C ARG A 81 -2.20 8.84 10.10
N TYR A 82 -0.90 8.96 10.27
CA TYR A 82 0.09 8.34 9.40
C TYR A 82 1.28 7.79 10.18
N LYS A 83 1.90 6.80 9.60
CA LYS A 83 3.17 6.21 10.01
C LYS A 83 4.12 6.13 8.83
N ILE A 84 5.42 6.07 9.09
CA ILE A 84 6.45 6.00 8.05
C ILE A 84 7.03 4.60 8.01
N GLU A 85 7.08 4.03 6.81
CA GLU A 85 7.70 2.75 6.52
C GLU A 85 8.87 2.92 5.55
N ILE A 86 10.00 2.29 5.86
CA ILE A 86 11.14 2.14 4.95
C ILE A 86 11.18 0.68 4.48
N PRO A 87 10.82 0.40 3.21
CA PRO A 87 10.91 -0.94 2.63
C PRO A 87 12.34 -1.27 2.17
N SER A 88 12.55 -2.54 1.82
CA SER A 88 13.83 -3.06 1.31
C SER A 88 14.99 -2.86 2.28
N VAL A 89 14.74 -3.07 3.57
CA VAL A 89 15.77 -3.06 4.61
C VAL A 89 16.26 -4.49 4.81
N GLU A 90 17.32 -4.81 4.07
CA GLU A 90 17.79 -6.17 3.88
C GLU A 90 18.87 -6.54 4.90
N GLY A 91 18.43 -6.94 6.09
CA GLY A 91 19.30 -7.42 7.16
C GLY A 91 19.68 -6.39 8.23
N PRO A 92 20.40 -6.83 9.29
CA PRO A 92 20.68 -6.03 10.48
C PRO A 92 21.52 -4.78 10.20
N ALA A 93 22.49 -4.84 9.29
CA ALA A 93 23.37 -3.71 8.97
C ALA A 93 22.59 -2.58 8.27
N ALA A 94 21.73 -2.92 7.27
CA ALA A 94 20.85 -1.96 6.65
C ALA A 94 19.86 -1.35 7.65
N PHE A 95 19.37 -2.14 8.61
CA PHE A 95 18.49 -1.62 9.64
C PHE A 95 19.20 -0.62 10.57
N LYS A 96 20.44 -0.90 10.98
CA LYS A 96 21.27 0.06 11.73
C LYS A 96 21.44 1.36 10.92
N THR A 97 21.74 1.24 9.64
CA THR A 97 21.85 2.39 8.71
C THR A 97 20.57 3.23 8.68
N VAL A 98 19.39 2.59 8.60
CA VAL A 98 18.09 3.30 8.66
C VAL A 98 17.94 4.06 9.98
N ILE A 99 18.26 3.44 11.12
CA ILE A 99 18.17 4.07 12.44
C ILE A 99 19.10 5.29 12.54
N GLU A 100 20.35 5.15 12.11
CA GLU A 100 21.34 6.23 12.13
C GLU A 100 20.92 7.42 11.26
N GLU A 101 20.46 7.13 10.05
CA GLU A 101 20.04 8.17 9.10
C GLU A 101 18.74 8.84 9.56
N ALA A 102 17.80 8.09 10.13
CA ALA A 102 16.58 8.63 10.73
C ALA A 102 16.88 9.61 11.87
N LYS A 103 17.88 9.31 12.72
CA LYS A 103 18.34 10.21 13.79
C LYS A 103 18.91 11.51 13.24
N LYS A 104 19.71 11.48 12.17
CA LYS A 104 20.24 12.68 11.50
C LYS A 104 19.13 13.61 10.99
N HIS A 105 18.08 13.02 10.44
CA HIS A 105 16.91 13.76 9.92
C HIS A 105 15.83 14.05 10.97
N LYS A 106 16.03 13.66 12.24
CA LYS A 106 15.03 13.76 13.32
C LYS A 106 13.68 13.14 12.91
N LEU A 107 13.75 12.01 12.18
CA LEU A 107 12.62 11.30 11.63
C LEU A 107 12.26 10.09 12.50
N ILE A 108 10.97 9.86 12.73
CA ILE A 108 10.49 8.66 13.39
C ILE A 108 10.08 7.65 12.32
N ILE A 109 10.77 6.52 12.29
CA ILE A 109 10.39 5.36 11.47
C ILE A 109 9.54 4.44 12.33
N HIS A 110 8.43 3.96 11.79
CA HIS A 110 7.48 3.12 12.52
C HIS A 110 7.54 1.65 12.08
N ARG A 111 7.93 1.41 10.84
CA ARG A 111 8.07 0.07 10.26
C ARG A 111 9.25 0.04 9.30
N ILE A 112 9.98 -1.07 9.32
CA ILE A 112 10.82 -1.47 8.20
C ILE A 112 10.25 -2.74 7.58
N SER A 113 10.41 -2.91 6.26
CA SER A 113 10.09 -4.18 5.60
C SER A 113 11.24 -4.65 4.72
N GLN A 114 11.43 -5.96 4.72
CA GLN A 114 12.48 -6.65 3.98
C GLN A 114 11.82 -7.44 2.83
N GLY A 115 12.49 -7.53 1.71
CA GLY A 115 11.93 -8.14 0.49
C GLY A 115 12.52 -9.49 0.11
N SER A 116 13.74 -9.84 0.57
CA SER A 116 14.39 -11.11 0.20
C SER A 116 13.71 -12.33 0.82
N GLY A 117 13.17 -12.22 2.02
CA GLY A 117 12.45 -13.28 2.72
C GLY A 117 13.17 -13.74 3.99
N ILE A 118 12.38 -14.33 4.91
CA ILE A 118 12.86 -14.95 6.14
C ILE A 118 13.90 -16.03 5.80
N MET A 119 13.60 -16.88 4.81
CA MET A 119 14.47 -17.96 4.33
C MET A 119 15.85 -17.51 3.83
N MET A 120 16.06 -16.22 3.56
CA MET A 120 17.33 -15.65 3.09
C MET A 120 18.16 -15.04 4.21
N GLN A 121 17.77 -15.25 5.47
CA GLN A 121 18.48 -14.75 6.64
C GLN A 121 18.80 -15.89 7.60
N THR A 122 19.92 -15.76 8.29
CA THR A 122 20.27 -16.66 9.40
C THR A 122 19.41 -16.36 10.63
N ASP A 123 19.29 -17.31 11.52
CA ASP A 123 18.58 -17.14 12.80
C ASP A 123 19.12 -15.94 13.59
N GLU A 124 20.44 -15.76 13.57
CA GLU A 124 21.08 -14.68 14.27
C GLU A 124 20.73 -13.30 13.68
N GLU A 125 20.68 -13.19 12.34
CA GLU A 125 20.25 -11.95 11.68
C GLU A 125 18.80 -11.61 12.01
N ILE A 126 17.89 -12.61 11.99
CA ILE A 126 16.48 -12.40 12.37
C ILE A 126 16.38 -11.94 13.84
N LYS A 127 17.06 -12.61 14.77
CA LYS A 127 17.09 -12.22 16.18
C LYS A 127 17.65 -10.81 16.39
N GLN A 128 18.70 -10.44 15.66
CA GLN A 128 19.25 -9.08 15.71
C GLN A 128 18.25 -8.05 15.20
N MET A 129 17.55 -8.28 14.09
CA MET A 129 16.53 -7.38 13.58
C MET A 129 15.37 -7.24 14.57
N VAL A 130 14.88 -8.35 15.12
CA VAL A 130 13.81 -8.34 16.13
C VAL A 130 14.24 -7.56 17.38
N SER A 131 15.47 -7.76 17.85
CA SER A 131 16.03 -7.05 19.02
C SER A 131 16.15 -5.54 18.76
N LEU A 132 16.68 -5.15 17.60
CA LEU A 132 16.76 -3.75 17.18
C LEU A 132 15.36 -3.12 17.07
N GLY A 133 14.41 -3.83 16.47
CA GLY A 133 13.03 -3.36 16.34
C GLY A 133 12.37 -3.09 17.70
N LYS A 134 12.55 -4.01 18.66
CA LYS A 134 12.05 -3.83 20.03
C LYS A 134 12.71 -2.63 20.72
N LYS A 135 14.03 -2.50 20.61
CA LYS A 135 14.80 -1.39 21.21
C LYS A 135 14.39 -0.04 20.67
N GLU A 136 14.26 0.10 19.37
CA GLU A 136 13.96 1.37 18.69
C GLU A 136 12.45 1.61 18.50
N LYS A 137 11.60 0.66 18.94
CA LYS A 137 10.13 0.68 18.79
C LYS A 137 9.71 0.76 17.32
N ILE A 138 10.40 0.02 16.46
CA ILE A 138 10.14 -0.08 15.01
C ILE A 138 9.61 -1.49 14.71
N GLU A 139 8.48 -1.58 14.02
CA GLU A 139 7.96 -2.86 13.53
C GLU A 139 8.90 -3.43 12.48
N VAL A 140 9.28 -4.70 12.63
CA VAL A 140 10.11 -5.44 11.67
C VAL A 140 9.22 -6.40 10.91
N CYS A 141 9.02 -6.15 9.62
CA CYS A 141 8.19 -6.94 8.73
C CYS A 141 9.07 -7.66 7.70
N LEU A 142 9.13 -8.98 7.75
CA LEU A 142 9.93 -9.78 6.82
C LEU A 142 9.03 -10.48 5.79
N PHE A 143 9.50 -10.54 4.54
CA PHE A 143 8.79 -11.23 3.49
C PHE A 143 8.77 -12.74 3.72
N VAL A 144 7.69 -13.40 3.34
CA VAL A 144 7.58 -14.86 3.41
C VAL A 144 7.95 -15.45 2.05
N GLY A 145 8.93 -16.35 2.04
CA GLY A 145 9.32 -17.14 0.88
C GLY A 145 8.93 -18.60 1.06
N PRO A 146 9.18 -19.51 0.12
CA PRO A 146 9.74 -19.27 -1.21
C PRO A 146 8.79 -18.51 -2.13
N ARG A 147 9.23 -18.29 -3.37
CA ARG A 147 8.41 -17.62 -4.39
C ARG A 147 8.64 -18.22 -5.78
N ALA A 148 7.63 -18.16 -6.62
CA ALA A 148 7.68 -18.75 -7.96
C ALA A 148 8.86 -18.24 -8.83
N SER A 149 9.28 -16.98 -8.66
CA SER A 149 10.39 -16.39 -9.40
C SER A 149 11.76 -16.99 -9.07
N TRP A 150 11.90 -17.69 -7.95
CA TRP A 150 13.15 -18.33 -7.54
C TRP A 150 13.14 -19.84 -7.74
N ASP A 151 12.12 -20.34 -8.40
CA ASP A 151 11.94 -21.74 -8.76
C ASP A 151 11.90 -21.90 -10.29
N ILE A 152 11.87 -23.12 -10.80
CA ILE A 152 11.86 -23.48 -12.23
C ILE A 152 10.52 -23.21 -12.94
N GLY A 153 9.86 -22.10 -12.58
CA GLY A 153 8.59 -21.70 -13.19
C GLY A 153 8.77 -20.92 -14.49
N LYS A 154 8.65 -21.54 -15.67
CA LYS A 154 8.74 -20.84 -16.96
C LYS A 154 7.74 -19.69 -17.13
N GLN A 155 6.55 -19.81 -16.55
CA GLN A 155 5.53 -18.76 -16.60
C GLN A 155 6.06 -17.43 -16.05
N VAL A 156 6.80 -17.46 -14.95
CA VAL A 156 7.33 -16.26 -14.30
C VAL A 156 8.45 -15.59 -15.10
N SER A 157 9.12 -16.36 -16.00
CA SER A 157 10.16 -15.85 -16.89
C SER A 157 9.59 -15.08 -18.09
N ALA A 158 8.29 -15.21 -18.38
CA ALA A 158 7.63 -14.45 -19.42
C ALA A 158 7.24 -13.05 -18.90
N SER A 159 7.31 -12.03 -19.76
CA SER A 159 6.94 -10.64 -19.38
C SER A 159 5.54 -10.54 -18.79
N ALA A 160 4.56 -11.27 -19.32
CA ALA A 160 3.20 -11.34 -18.80
C ALA A 160 3.07 -12.13 -17.49
N GLY A 161 4.03 -12.98 -17.17
CA GLY A 161 4.03 -13.85 -15.98
C GLY A 161 4.73 -13.25 -14.76
N VAL A 162 5.43 -12.13 -14.89
CA VAL A 162 6.21 -11.50 -13.82
C VAL A 162 5.34 -11.18 -12.58
N ILE A 163 4.07 -10.85 -12.79
CA ILE A 163 3.12 -10.58 -11.71
C ILE A 163 2.90 -11.78 -10.78
N ALA A 164 3.10 -13.00 -11.28
CA ALA A 164 3.01 -14.22 -10.48
C ALA A 164 4.28 -14.50 -9.64
N SER A 165 5.31 -13.66 -9.77
CA SER A 165 6.62 -13.83 -9.13
C SER A 165 6.57 -14.14 -7.63
N PRO A 166 5.76 -13.44 -6.79
CA PRO A 166 5.73 -13.66 -5.35
C PRO A 166 4.78 -14.78 -4.91
N THR A 167 4.06 -15.43 -5.84
CA THR A 167 3.10 -16.50 -5.50
C THR A 167 3.80 -17.81 -5.16
N LEU A 168 3.05 -18.70 -4.49
CA LEU A 168 3.48 -20.04 -4.12
C LEU A 168 2.93 -21.07 -5.11
N ARG A 169 3.74 -22.07 -5.44
CA ARG A 169 3.38 -23.10 -6.41
C ARG A 169 3.23 -24.48 -5.75
N GLY A 170 2.02 -25.00 -5.79
CA GLY A 170 1.71 -26.31 -5.22
C GLY A 170 1.73 -26.35 -3.69
N SER A 171 1.54 -27.52 -3.14
CA SER A 171 1.43 -27.74 -1.70
C SER A 171 2.76 -27.63 -0.96
N ASP A 172 3.86 -28.01 -1.60
CA ASP A 172 5.18 -27.96 -0.95
C ASP A 172 5.64 -26.52 -0.70
N GLN A 173 5.53 -25.62 -1.68
CA GLN A 173 5.88 -24.22 -1.46
C GLN A 173 4.96 -23.56 -0.43
N LEU A 174 3.66 -23.88 -0.43
CA LEU A 174 2.74 -23.39 0.61
C LEU A 174 3.16 -23.87 2.00
N ARG A 175 3.54 -25.14 2.14
CA ARG A 175 4.04 -25.72 3.39
C ARG A 175 5.35 -25.08 3.83
N PHE A 176 6.30 -24.89 2.91
CA PHE A 176 7.58 -24.22 3.21
C PHE A 176 7.37 -22.78 3.65
N ALA A 177 6.44 -22.04 3.02
CA ALA A 177 6.11 -20.68 3.42
C ALA A 177 5.47 -20.62 4.82
N LEU A 178 4.62 -21.58 5.16
CA LEU A 178 4.04 -21.68 6.51
C LEU A 178 5.13 -21.98 7.55
N GLU A 179 6.04 -22.91 7.26
CA GLU A 179 7.20 -23.20 8.14
C GLU A 179 8.10 -21.97 8.30
N ASP A 180 8.32 -21.20 7.25
CA ASP A 180 9.09 -19.94 7.30
C ASP A 180 8.46 -18.94 8.28
N VAL A 181 7.13 -18.80 8.28
CA VAL A 181 6.40 -17.97 9.25
C VAL A 181 6.53 -18.52 10.67
N ILE A 182 6.33 -19.81 10.88
CA ILE A 182 6.43 -20.46 12.20
C ILE A 182 7.84 -20.26 12.75
N HIS A 183 8.87 -20.47 11.93
CA HIS A 183 10.25 -20.27 12.30
C HIS A 183 10.54 -18.82 12.72
N GLY A 184 10.14 -17.83 11.89
CA GLY A 184 10.27 -16.42 12.22
C GLY A 184 9.56 -16.03 13.54
N VAL A 185 8.35 -16.55 13.75
CA VAL A 185 7.57 -16.34 14.97
C VAL A 185 8.31 -16.90 16.20
N ASN A 186 8.89 -18.09 16.07
CA ASN A 186 9.69 -18.72 17.14
C ASN A 186 10.94 -17.90 17.49
N LEU A 187 11.52 -17.19 16.52
CA LEU A 187 12.63 -16.24 16.72
C LEU A 187 12.17 -14.87 17.22
N GLY A 188 10.88 -14.68 17.45
CA GLY A 188 10.30 -13.46 18.03
C GLY A 188 9.73 -12.46 17.03
N LEU A 189 9.66 -12.80 15.72
CA LEU A 189 9.04 -11.97 14.70
C LEU A 189 7.52 -11.85 14.95
N ARG A 190 6.96 -10.66 14.70
CA ARG A 190 5.52 -10.37 14.88
C ARG A 190 4.90 -9.64 13.69
N SER A 191 5.60 -9.55 12.57
CA SER A 191 5.04 -8.99 11.33
C SER A 191 5.65 -9.69 10.11
N VAL A 192 4.80 -10.12 9.19
CA VAL A 192 5.19 -10.81 7.95
C VAL A 192 4.55 -10.15 6.74
N LEU A 193 5.31 -10.08 5.64
CA LEU A 193 4.86 -9.56 4.35
C LEU A 193 4.45 -10.73 3.46
N VAL A 194 3.16 -10.82 3.14
CA VAL A 194 2.54 -11.94 2.43
C VAL A 194 2.27 -11.56 0.98
N GLY A 195 2.85 -12.32 0.04
CA GLY A 195 2.69 -12.12 -1.40
C GLY A 195 1.76 -13.12 -2.10
N ASP A 196 1.20 -14.07 -1.37
CA ASP A 196 0.32 -15.11 -1.90
C ASP A 196 -1.04 -15.13 -1.19
N LEU A 197 -2.12 -15.16 -1.99
CA LEU A 197 -3.50 -15.11 -1.47
C LEU A 197 -3.87 -16.37 -0.69
N GLY A 198 -3.41 -17.54 -1.16
CA GLY A 198 -3.65 -18.82 -0.48
C GLY A 198 -2.95 -18.86 0.88
N LEU A 199 -1.71 -18.37 0.94
CA LEU A 199 -0.98 -18.24 2.20
C LEU A 199 -1.67 -17.27 3.15
N LEU A 200 -2.15 -16.11 2.68
CA LEU A 200 -2.87 -15.16 3.52
C LEU A 200 -4.08 -15.82 4.19
N LYS A 201 -4.88 -16.58 3.42
CA LYS A 201 -6.00 -17.36 3.95
C LYS A 201 -5.57 -18.35 5.02
N VAL A 202 -4.49 -19.11 4.78
CA VAL A 202 -3.98 -20.11 5.74
C VAL A 202 -3.53 -19.43 7.04
N LEU A 203 -2.77 -18.35 6.94
CA LEU A 203 -2.26 -17.60 8.10
C LEU A 203 -3.38 -16.91 8.88
N GLY A 204 -4.37 -16.32 8.21
CA GLY A 204 -5.52 -15.70 8.84
C GLY A 204 -6.32 -16.73 9.64
N ASN A 205 -6.60 -17.90 9.06
CA ASN A 205 -7.27 -19.01 9.75
C ASN A 205 -6.45 -19.54 10.94
N ALA A 206 -5.13 -19.69 10.80
CA ALA A 206 -4.26 -20.14 11.88
C ALA A 206 -4.25 -19.16 13.07
N LYS A 207 -4.27 -17.84 12.79
CA LYS A 207 -4.44 -16.82 13.85
C LYS A 207 -5.78 -16.95 14.57
N LEU A 208 -6.88 -17.11 13.81
CA LEU A 208 -8.23 -17.26 14.38
C LEU A 208 -8.34 -18.49 15.27
N LYS A 209 -7.70 -19.60 14.90
CA LYS A 209 -7.70 -20.85 15.65
C LYS A 209 -6.72 -20.86 16.85
N GLY A 210 -5.80 -19.89 16.91
CA GLY A 210 -4.80 -19.82 17.96
C GLY A 210 -3.52 -20.62 17.67
N ASP A 211 -3.37 -21.14 16.46
CA ASP A 211 -2.15 -21.84 16.02
C ASP A 211 -0.97 -20.87 15.80
N LEU A 212 -1.27 -19.59 15.55
CA LEU A 212 -0.31 -18.49 15.45
C LEU A 212 -0.67 -17.36 16.42
N PRO A 213 0.31 -16.55 16.85
CA PRO A 213 0.08 -15.45 17.77
C PRO A 213 -0.98 -14.47 17.26
N LYS A 214 -1.92 -14.08 18.13
CA LYS A 214 -3.00 -13.12 17.78
C LYS A 214 -2.44 -11.75 17.36
N ASP A 215 -1.29 -11.35 17.91
CA ASP A 215 -0.58 -10.11 17.60
C ASP A 215 0.30 -10.18 16.35
N LEU A 216 0.33 -11.32 15.66
CA LEU A 216 1.04 -11.44 14.38
C LEU A 216 0.38 -10.56 13.32
N ILE A 217 1.12 -9.60 12.78
CA ILE A 217 0.69 -8.69 11.72
C ILE A 217 0.87 -9.39 10.37
N LEU A 218 -0.23 -9.54 9.63
CA LEU A 218 -0.24 -10.04 8.25
C LEU A 218 -0.35 -8.84 7.31
N LYS A 219 0.78 -8.37 6.81
CA LYS A 219 0.85 -7.28 5.84
C LYS A 219 0.75 -7.84 4.43
N THR A 220 -0.14 -7.29 3.59
CA THR A 220 -0.18 -7.71 2.18
C THR A 220 0.94 -7.07 1.36
N SER A 221 1.49 -7.83 0.43
CA SER A 221 2.43 -7.29 -0.56
C SER A 221 1.69 -6.48 -1.63
N VAL A 222 2.37 -5.48 -2.20
CA VAL A 222 1.87 -4.76 -3.39
C VAL A 222 1.60 -5.70 -4.57
N ALA A 223 2.28 -6.84 -4.61
CA ALA A 223 2.08 -7.87 -5.63
C ALA A 223 0.72 -8.58 -5.57
N LEU A 224 -0.03 -8.46 -4.47
CA LEU A 224 -1.43 -8.91 -4.41
C LEU A 224 -2.40 -7.94 -5.11
N VAL A 225 -1.89 -6.87 -5.70
CA VAL A 225 -2.60 -5.94 -6.59
C VAL A 225 -3.93 -5.45 -5.98
N CYS A 226 -3.89 -4.92 -4.75
CA CYS A 226 -5.06 -4.31 -4.12
C CYS A 226 -5.38 -2.95 -4.78
N ASN A 227 -6.30 -2.93 -5.73
CA ASN A 227 -6.59 -1.78 -6.58
C ASN A 227 -8.07 -1.38 -6.66
N ASN A 228 -8.95 -2.04 -5.91
CA ASN A 228 -10.36 -1.70 -5.83
C ASN A 228 -10.97 -2.05 -4.46
N PRO A 229 -12.13 -1.49 -4.10
CA PRO A 229 -12.77 -1.70 -2.80
C PRO A 229 -13.10 -3.18 -2.49
N ALA A 230 -13.54 -3.95 -3.48
CA ALA A 230 -13.91 -5.35 -3.27
C ALA A 230 -12.68 -6.24 -2.98
N THR A 231 -11.57 -6.01 -3.69
CA THR A 231 -10.31 -6.70 -3.38
C THR A 231 -9.80 -6.32 -1.99
N ALA A 232 -9.93 -5.06 -1.61
CA ALA A 232 -9.51 -4.60 -0.28
C ALA A 232 -10.32 -5.29 0.84
N ALA A 233 -11.64 -5.34 0.70
CA ALA A 233 -12.52 -6.06 1.64
C ALA A 233 -12.17 -7.55 1.72
N LEU A 234 -11.98 -8.22 0.58
CA LEU A 234 -11.59 -9.63 0.55
C LEU A 234 -10.28 -9.89 1.30
N LEU A 235 -9.28 -9.04 1.10
CA LEU A 235 -8.00 -9.20 1.80
C LEU A 235 -8.13 -8.97 3.31
N GLU A 236 -8.95 -8.02 3.75
CA GLU A 236 -9.29 -7.81 5.16
C GLU A 236 -10.01 -9.03 5.74
N ASP A 237 -11.03 -9.58 5.06
CA ASP A 237 -11.77 -10.77 5.46
C ASP A 237 -10.88 -12.00 5.57
N LEU A 238 -9.84 -12.11 4.76
CA LEU A 238 -8.83 -13.17 4.84
C LEU A 238 -7.83 -13.00 5.99
N GLY A 239 -7.95 -11.93 6.78
CA GLY A 239 -7.16 -11.70 7.99
C GLY A 239 -5.97 -10.78 7.79
N ALA A 240 -5.89 -10.03 6.69
CA ALA A 240 -4.87 -9.00 6.53
C ALA A 240 -4.95 -7.97 7.68
N SER A 241 -3.80 -7.53 8.16
CA SER A 241 -3.68 -6.50 9.19
C SER A 241 -3.37 -5.12 8.61
N THR A 242 -2.76 -5.06 7.43
CA THR A 242 -2.56 -3.84 6.64
C THR A 242 -2.55 -4.17 5.15
N LEU A 243 -3.05 -3.25 4.32
CA LEU A 243 -3.19 -3.43 2.88
C LEU A 243 -2.20 -2.56 2.11
N ASN A 244 -1.30 -3.19 1.37
CA ASN A 244 -0.43 -2.48 0.45
C ASN A 244 -1.16 -2.27 -0.89
N LEU A 245 -1.53 -1.02 -1.17
CA LEU A 245 -2.30 -0.69 -2.37
C LEU A 245 -1.40 -0.63 -3.61
N ALA A 246 -2.00 -0.74 -4.79
CA ALA A 246 -1.30 -0.47 -6.04
C ALA A 246 -0.73 0.96 -6.04
N THR A 247 0.42 1.16 -6.69
CA THR A 247 1.22 2.38 -6.54
C THR A 247 0.67 3.59 -7.29
N ASP A 248 -0.11 3.34 -8.33
CA ASP A 248 -0.59 4.32 -9.33
C ASP A 248 -2.05 4.74 -9.15
N LEU A 249 -2.67 4.39 -8.02
CA LEU A 249 -4.06 4.77 -7.74
C LEU A 249 -4.20 6.28 -7.52
N SER A 250 -5.26 6.86 -8.11
CA SER A 250 -5.65 8.24 -7.84
C SER A 250 -6.18 8.41 -6.40
N LEU A 251 -6.23 9.65 -5.92
CA LEU A 251 -6.82 9.94 -4.60
C LEU A 251 -8.28 9.51 -4.50
N GLN A 252 -9.06 9.62 -5.59
CA GLN A 252 -10.44 9.15 -5.67
C GLN A 252 -10.57 7.64 -5.49
N GLN A 253 -9.71 6.87 -6.16
CA GLN A 253 -9.66 5.41 -6.03
C GLN A 253 -9.24 4.99 -4.63
N ILE A 254 -8.26 5.68 -4.05
CA ILE A 254 -7.81 5.45 -2.67
C ILE A 254 -8.93 5.76 -1.68
N ALA A 255 -9.69 6.85 -1.87
CA ALA A 255 -10.83 7.20 -1.04
C ALA A 255 -11.91 6.11 -1.07
N ALA A 256 -12.22 5.57 -2.26
CA ALA A 256 -13.17 4.48 -2.41
C ALA A 256 -12.71 3.20 -1.68
N ILE A 257 -11.43 2.84 -1.77
CA ILE A 257 -10.86 1.71 -1.01
C ILE A 257 -10.95 2.00 0.49
N ARG A 258 -10.53 3.20 0.94
CA ARG A 258 -10.56 3.56 2.37
C ARG A 258 -11.95 3.51 2.98
N SER A 259 -12.98 3.82 2.22
CA SER A 259 -14.37 3.75 2.70
C SER A 259 -14.83 2.32 3.01
N GLN A 260 -14.23 1.32 2.37
CA GLN A 260 -14.64 -0.09 2.46
C GLN A 260 -13.93 -0.87 3.57
N VAL A 261 -12.74 -0.46 4.03
CA VAL A 261 -11.93 -1.24 4.98
C VAL A 261 -11.66 -0.48 6.27
N GLU A 262 -11.41 -1.20 7.37
CA GLU A 262 -11.08 -0.57 8.68
C GLU A 262 -9.58 -0.55 8.94
N ILE A 263 -8.84 -1.55 8.48
CA ILE A 263 -7.41 -1.69 8.72
C ILE A 263 -6.58 -0.62 7.99
N PRO A 264 -5.37 -0.31 8.45
CA PRO A 264 -4.48 0.63 7.78
C PRO A 264 -4.17 0.24 6.34
N VAL A 265 -3.96 1.25 5.49
CA VAL A 265 -3.46 1.07 4.12
C VAL A 265 -2.01 1.54 4.02
N ASP A 266 -1.23 0.88 3.17
CA ASP A 266 0.16 1.19 2.91
C ASP A 266 0.27 1.73 1.48
N ILE A 267 0.83 2.93 1.31
CA ILE A 267 0.92 3.59 0.01
C ILE A 267 2.35 4.05 -0.25
N TYR A 268 2.86 3.72 -1.43
CA TYR A 268 4.13 4.26 -1.88
C TYR A 268 4.00 5.75 -2.22
N VAL A 269 4.73 6.58 -1.51
CA VAL A 269 4.94 7.99 -1.88
C VAL A 269 5.97 8.09 -2.99
N GLU A 270 6.99 7.24 -2.93
CA GLU A 270 7.89 6.97 -4.05
C GLU A 270 7.95 5.45 -4.26
N GLY A 271 7.44 4.98 -5.40
CA GLY A 271 7.43 3.58 -5.81
C GLY A 271 8.61 3.24 -6.71
N PRO A 272 9.15 2.00 -6.68
CA PRO A 272 10.17 1.57 -7.62
C PRO A 272 9.59 1.43 -9.03
N ASP A 273 10.45 1.53 -10.06
CA ASP A 273 10.03 1.45 -11.46
C ASP A 273 9.30 0.13 -11.78
N ASP A 274 9.70 -0.98 -11.17
CA ASP A 274 9.05 -2.29 -11.32
C ASP A 274 7.58 -2.31 -10.88
N PHE A 275 7.15 -1.34 -10.08
CA PHE A 275 5.78 -1.17 -9.60
C PHE A 275 5.18 0.17 -10.02
N GLY A 276 5.56 0.71 -11.18
CA GLY A 276 4.95 1.92 -11.76
C GLY A 276 5.69 3.23 -11.51
N GLY A 277 6.74 3.26 -10.67
CA GLY A 277 7.66 4.38 -10.55
C GLY A 277 7.04 5.72 -10.11
N ALA A 278 5.95 5.73 -9.35
CA ALA A 278 5.28 6.97 -8.92
C ALA A 278 6.15 7.77 -7.94
N VAL A 279 6.14 9.11 -8.07
CA VAL A 279 6.79 10.07 -7.15
C VAL A 279 5.77 11.11 -6.72
N ARG A 280 5.24 10.99 -5.50
CA ARG A 280 4.03 11.69 -5.02
C ARG A 280 4.28 12.53 -3.76
N HIS A 281 5.47 13.11 -3.60
CA HIS A 281 5.82 13.84 -2.38
C HIS A 281 4.84 14.98 -2.04
N TYR A 282 4.41 15.77 -3.04
CA TYR A 282 3.46 16.86 -2.83
C TYR A 282 2.03 16.42 -2.54
N GLU A 283 1.67 15.19 -2.91
CA GLU A 283 0.36 14.61 -2.57
C GLU A 283 0.30 14.05 -1.15
N THR A 284 1.44 13.97 -0.45
CA THR A 284 1.50 13.35 0.89
C THR A 284 0.45 13.89 1.87
N PRO A 285 0.17 15.22 1.94
CA PRO A 285 -0.89 15.76 2.79
C PRO A 285 -2.29 15.22 2.42
N ASP A 286 -2.61 15.15 1.13
CA ASP A 286 -3.89 14.63 0.67
C ASP A 286 -4.00 13.11 0.87
N LEU A 287 -2.92 12.36 0.66
CA LEU A 287 -2.87 10.93 0.99
C LEU A 287 -3.19 10.70 2.46
N VAL A 288 -2.60 11.47 3.37
CA VAL A 288 -2.89 11.37 4.81
C VAL A 288 -4.32 11.77 5.12
N ARG A 289 -4.82 12.83 4.50
CA ARG A 289 -6.20 13.30 4.69
C ARG A 289 -7.23 12.27 4.27
N VAL A 290 -7.05 11.70 3.08
CA VAL A 290 -8.03 10.81 2.45
C VAL A 290 -7.93 9.37 2.98
N ALA A 291 -6.73 8.88 3.23
CA ALA A 291 -6.47 7.45 3.45
C ALA A 291 -6.11 7.06 4.89
N ALA A 292 -6.11 8.00 5.86
CA ALA A 292 -5.79 7.65 7.26
C ALA A 292 -6.67 6.48 7.80
N PRO A 293 -6.10 5.57 8.62
CA PRO A 293 -4.72 5.43 9.01
C PRO A 293 -3.87 4.85 7.87
N ILE A 294 -2.74 5.48 7.59
CA ILE A 294 -1.90 5.18 6.42
C ILE A 294 -0.44 4.97 6.81
N TYR A 295 0.22 3.96 6.23
CA TYR A 295 1.67 3.88 6.18
C TYR A 295 2.16 4.54 4.88
N LEU A 296 2.96 5.59 5.01
CA LEU A 296 3.65 6.23 3.91
C LEU A 296 4.96 5.49 3.65
N LYS A 297 5.10 4.91 2.45
CA LYS A 297 6.24 4.07 2.08
C LYS A 297 7.17 4.82 1.12
N PHE A 298 8.47 4.66 1.36
CA PHE A 298 9.50 5.35 0.61
C PHE A 298 10.51 4.37 0.02
N THR A 299 10.44 4.18 -1.29
CA THR A 299 11.51 3.53 -2.07
C THR A 299 12.27 4.57 -2.90
N ILE A 300 13.03 4.10 -3.86
CA ILE A 300 13.70 4.91 -4.86
C ILE A 300 13.19 4.44 -6.21
N ARG A 301 12.72 5.36 -7.04
CA ARG A 301 12.16 5.04 -8.36
C ARG A 301 13.10 4.19 -9.20
N ASN A 302 14.32 4.65 -9.44
CA ASN A 302 15.35 3.98 -10.20
C ASN A 302 16.27 3.09 -9.35
N SER A 303 15.70 2.38 -8.35
CA SER A 303 16.47 1.47 -7.50
C SER A 303 17.03 0.32 -8.33
N PRO A 304 18.31 0.00 -8.19
CA PRO A 304 18.81 -1.27 -8.74
C PRO A 304 18.14 -2.46 -8.05
N GLY A 305 18.16 -3.63 -8.70
CA GLY A 305 17.64 -4.87 -8.12
C GLY A 305 18.35 -5.22 -6.82
N LEU A 306 17.58 -5.49 -5.77
CA LEU A 306 18.11 -5.82 -4.44
C LEU A 306 17.78 -7.26 -4.00
N TYR A 307 16.91 -7.96 -4.72
CA TYR A 307 16.39 -9.26 -4.27
C TYR A 307 16.90 -10.42 -5.14
N PRO A 308 17.37 -11.51 -4.53
CA PRO A 308 17.67 -11.70 -3.11
C PRO A 308 18.94 -10.98 -2.68
N SER A 309 18.90 -10.31 -1.51
CA SER A 309 20.06 -9.63 -0.93
C SER A 309 20.96 -10.59 -0.16
N GLY A 310 22.20 -10.17 0.03
CA GLY A 310 23.20 -10.84 0.85
C GLY A 310 24.46 -10.00 1.00
N ALA A 311 25.49 -10.54 1.62
CA ALA A 311 26.76 -9.85 1.88
C ALA A 311 27.42 -9.29 0.59
N HIS A 312 27.18 -9.93 -0.56
CA HIS A 312 27.74 -9.54 -1.86
C HIS A 312 27.26 -8.17 -2.37
N ILE A 313 26.12 -7.66 -1.89
CA ILE A 313 25.58 -6.34 -2.26
C ILE A 313 25.34 -5.42 -1.05
N GLN A 314 25.98 -5.72 0.08
CA GLN A 314 25.75 -5.02 1.35
C GLN A 314 25.91 -3.50 1.25
N GLY A 315 26.94 -3.00 0.56
CA GLY A 315 27.17 -1.57 0.37
C GLY A 315 26.04 -0.88 -0.43
N LEU A 316 25.48 -1.56 -1.42
CA LEU A 316 24.34 -1.07 -2.21
C LEU A 316 23.06 -1.00 -1.36
N VAL A 317 22.81 -2.03 -0.57
CA VAL A 317 21.66 -2.11 0.33
C VAL A 317 21.69 -0.95 1.35
N GLU A 318 22.84 -0.69 1.97
CA GLU A 318 23.00 0.41 2.92
C GLU A 318 22.88 1.78 2.27
N SER A 319 23.51 2.01 1.10
CA SER A 319 23.44 3.29 0.40
C SER A 319 22.01 3.64 -0.02
N THR A 320 21.29 2.65 -0.54
CA THR A 320 19.88 2.82 -0.92
C THR A 320 18.98 2.99 0.31
N ALA A 321 19.29 2.35 1.45
CA ALA A 321 18.56 2.55 2.71
C ALA A 321 18.67 4.01 3.20
N ARG A 322 19.88 4.61 3.15
CA ARG A 322 20.08 6.04 3.49
C ARG A 322 19.22 6.94 2.63
N GLU A 323 19.21 6.72 1.30
CA GLU A 323 18.44 7.54 0.39
C GLU A 323 16.92 7.40 0.64
N ARG A 324 16.40 6.20 0.95
CA ARG A 324 14.98 6.02 1.30
C ARG A 324 14.59 6.83 2.53
N VAL A 325 15.43 6.86 3.55
CA VAL A 325 15.21 7.70 4.75
C VAL A 325 15.22 9.18 4.38
N ARG A 326 16.13 9.62 3.50
CA ARG A 326 16.16 11.00 3.01
C ARG A 326 14.88 11.36 2.24
N ARG A 327 14.34 10.45 1.40
CA ARG A 327 13.04 10.64 0.72
C ARG A 327 11.89 10.78 1.73
N ALA A 328 11.88 9.97 2.78
CA ALA A 328 10.90 10.11 3.86
C ALA A 328 11.00 11.47 4.56
N ALA A 329 12.21 11.97 4.80
CA ALA A 329 12.44 13.29 5.39
C ALA A 329 11.90 14.44 4.51
N ILE A 330 12.00 14.34 3.18
CA ILE A 330 11.42 15.31 2.25
C ILE A 330 9.89 15.37 2.43
N SER A 331 9.21 14.23 2.42
CA SER A 331 7.75 14.20 2.63
C SER A 331 7.34 14.64 4.03
N LYS A 332 8.13 14.31 5.05
CA LYS A 332 7.87 14.80 6.42
C LYS A 332 7.94 16.32 6.49
N ALA A 333 8.91 16.94 5.84
CA ALA A 333 9.00 18.40 5.77
C ALA A 333 7.80 19.03 5.04
N ILE A 334 7.23 18.34 4.04
CA ILE A 334 5.99 18.77 3.39
C ILE A 334 4.83 18.67 4.38
N LEU A 335 4.64 17.51 5.02
CA LEU A 335 3.59 17.32 6.03
C LEU A 335 3.64 18.37 7.14
N ASP A 336 4.83 18.71 7.63
CA ASP A 336 5.01 19.73 8.67
C ASP A 336 4.55 21.11 8.21
N ARG A 337 4.83 21.47 6.94
CA ARG A 337 4.36 22.73 6.35
C ARG A 337 2.83 22.80 6.27
N TYR A 338 2.16 21.65 6.11
CA TYR A 338 0.70 21.54 6.09
C TYR A 338 0.08 21.33 7.48
N GLY A 339 0.88 21.36 8.55
CA GLY A 339 0.37 21.25 9.91
C GLY A 339 0.01 19.83 10.35
N PHE A 340 0.38 18.82 9.59
CA PHE A 340 0.26 17.42 10.02
C PHE A 340 1.33 17.10 11.08
N LYS A 341 1.14 17.67 12.28
CA LYS A 341 1.89 17.24 13.46
C LYS A 341 1.38 15.85 13.85
N LYS A 342 2.25 15.04 14.51
CA LYS A 342 1.94 13.68 14.96
C LYS A 342 0.55 13.54 15.52
#